data_b2d64862f3fe3c7a2723631d327d8856
#
_entry.id   b2d64862f3fe3c7a2723631d327d8856
#
_cell.length_a   1.000
_cell.length_b   1.000
_cell.length_c   1.000
_cell.angle_alpha   90.00
_cell.angle_beta   90.00
_cell.angle_gamma   90.00
#
_symmetry.space_group_name_H-M   'P 1'
#
loop_
_entity.id
_entity.type
_entity.pdbx_description
1 polymer ?
#
loop_
_entity_poly.entity_id
_entity_poly.type
_entity_poly.pdbx_seq_one_letter_code
_entity_poly.pdbx_strand_id
1 'polypeptide(L)'
;EFRRVLFRSGPGRVLFCNSGAEANEGLLKLARLHGRRKSGAEGACVGVVVAEKAFHGRTFGGMSATPQEKIQKGFRPLLSGFAVAPLNDLAAWDKAVDAQTTAAVLIETIQGEGGVNPATPDFLRGLEKLCRERNVLLMIDEIQCGVGRTGKFFAFEQAGVKPDAIAMAKGLGGGFPIGAIWMAPPHDDLFQAGSHGTTFGGGALAATAGLAVLEIIEAEGLLAKVSARAEPWHAELRQLAGLRPDLVKEIRGAGYMVGVILAVDPLPVVAALREAGLLTAPAGGVAVRLLPPLNASPEELSASVAILRQVLGGWKAA
;
A
#
# COMPACT_ATOMS: atom_id res chain seq x y z
N GLU A 1 -7.84 18.82 -15.68
CA GLU A 1 -6.40 18.40 -15.76
C GLU A 1 -6.01 17.40 -14.69
N PHE A 2 -6.50 17.51 -13.46
CA PHE A 2 -6.30 16.49 -12.42
C PHE A 2 -6.72 15.07 -12.90
N ARG A 3 -7.68 14.99 -13.81
CA ARG A 3 -8.05 13.73 -14.48
C ARG A 3 -6.90 13.08 -15.25
N ARG A 4 -6.03 13.86 -15.91
CA ARG A 4 -4.95 13.31 -16.77
C ARG A 4 -3.89 12.53 -16.01
N VAL A 5 -3.61 12.86 -14.78
CA VAL A 5 -2.50 12.28 -14.01
C VAL A 5 -2.96 11.09 -13.17
N LEU A 6 -4.18 11.13 -12.62
CA LEU A 6 -4.77 9.99 -11.90
C LEU A 6 -5.15 8.83 -12.83
N PHE A 7 -5.33 9.07 -14.13
CA PHE A 7 -5.78 8.07 -15.11
C PHE A 7 -4.67 7.32 -15.84
N ARG A 8 -3.50 7.18 -15.25
CA ARG A 8 -2.48 6.27 -15.81
C ARG A 8 -2.93 4.81 -15.87
N SER A 9 -3.98 4.47 -15.12
CA SER A 9 -4.63 3.14 -15.18
C SER A 9 -5.65 2.98 -16.31
N GLY A 10 -5.92 4.02 -17.10
CA GLY A 10 -6.91 4.01 -18.17
C GLY A 10 -8.21 4.74 -17.83
N PRO A 11 -9.29 4.56 -18.61
CA PRO A 11 -10.59 5.19 -18.38
C PRO A 11 -11.18 4.73 -17.04
N GLY A 12 -11.99 5.57 -16.41
CA GLY A 12 -12.63 5.28 -15.12
C GLY A 12 -13.14 6.52 -14.42
N ARG A 13 -13.59 6.36 -13.19
CA ARG A 13 -14.05 7.48 -12.34
C ARG A 13 -13.24 7.57 -11.06
N VAL A 14 -13.09 8.80 -10.56
CA VAL A 14 -12.40 9.09 -9.31
C VAL A 14 -13.40 9.69 -8.32
N LEU A 15 -13.30 9.23 -7.07
CA LEU A 15 -13.96 9.84 -5.94
C LEU A 15 -12.90 10.28 -4.94
N PHE A 16 -12.94 11.56 -4.55
CA PHE A 16 -12.02 12.13 -3.57
C PHE A 16 -12.54 11.98 -2.16
N CYS A 17 -11.62 11.79 -1.22
CA CYS A 17 -11.84 11.77 0.21
C CYS A 17 -10.66 12.45 0.93
N ASN A 18 -10.54 12.31 2.26
CA ASN A 18 -9.56 13.07 3.04
C ASN A 18 -8.39 12.23 3.54
N SER A 19 -8.50 10.91 3.47
CA SER A 19 -7.51 10.00 4.05
C SER A 19 -7.50 8.63 3.37
N GLY A 20 -6.45 7.84 3.63
CA GLY A 20 -6.39 6.45 3.18
C GLY A 20 -7.46 5.56 3.85
N ALA A 21 -7.82 5.84 5.11
CA ALA A 21 -8.88 5.10 5.77
C ALA A 21 -10.22 5.31 5.05
N GLU A 22 -10.57 6.56 4.71
CA GLU A 22 -11.78 6.84 3.93
C GLU A 22 -11.73 6.22 2.52
N ALA A 23 -10.56 6.22 1.87
CA ALA A 23 -10.40 5.57 0.57
C ALA A 23 -10.67 4.07 0.65
N ASN A 24 -10.12 3.38 1.65
CA ASN A 24 -10.39 1.96 1.85
C ASN A 24 -11.85 1.68 2.26
N GLU A 25 -12.49 2.53 3.07
CA GLU A 25 -13.94 2.45 3.32
C GLU A 25 -14.74 2.56 2.02
N GLY A 26 -14.33 3.44 1.11
CA GLY A 26 -14.92 3.55 -0.22
C GLY A 26 -14.74 2.28 -1.04
N LEU A 27 -13.55 1.65 -1.04
CA LEU A 27 -13.33 0.37 -1.71
C LEU A 27 -14.22 -0.75 -1.12
N LEU A 28 -14.35 -0.82 0.20
CA LEU A 28 -15.21 -1.80 0.85
C LEU A 28 -16.70 -1.60 0.51
N LYS A 29 -17.14 -0.34 0.40
CA LYS A 29 -18.49 -0.02 -0.09
C LYS A 29 -18.67 -0.40 -1.56
N LEU A 30 -17.65 -0.16 -2.42
CA LEU A 30 -17.66 -0.60 -3.82
C LEU A 30 -17.80 -2.13 -3.91
N ALA A 31 -17.06 -2.88 -3.10
CA ALA A 31 -17.19 -4.33 -3.01
C ALA A 31 -18.62 -4.78 -2.68
N ARG A 32 -19.28 -4.11 -1.71
CA ARG A 32 -20.68 -4.40 -1.35
C ARG A 32 -21.63 -4.15 -2.52
N LEU A 33 -21.47 -3.05 -3.26
CA LEU A 33 -22.28 -2.74 -4.43
C LEU A 33 -22.06 -3.74 -5.57
N HIS A 34 -20.79 -4.15 -5.80
CA HIS A 34 -20.47 -5.19 -6.77
C HIS A 34 -21.11 -6.52 -6.39
N GLY A 35 -20.97 -6.93 -5.12
CA GLY A 35 -21.55 -8.18 -4.64
C GLY A 35 -23.08 -8.21 -4.78
N ARG A 36 -23.76 -7.10 -4.48
CA ARG A 36 -25.21 -6.95 -4.75
C ARG A 36 -25.55 -7.08 -6.25
N ARG A 37 -24.77 -6.41 -7.11
CA ARG A 37 -24.95 -6.53 -8.59
C ARG A 37 -24.76 -7.97 -9.05
N LYS A 38 -23.73 -8.65 -8.55
CA LYS A 38 -23.35 -10.01 -8.91
C LYS A 38 -24.38 -11.05 -8.44
N SER A 39 -24.85 -10.96 -7.21
CA SER A 39 -25.78 -11.94 -6.61
C SER A 39 -27.26 -11.64 -6.88
N GLY A 40 -27.60 -10.42 -7.27
CA GLY A 40 -28.97 -9.94 -7.38
C GLY A 40 -29.66 -9.70 -6.03
N ALA A 41 -28.98 -9.94 -4.89
CA ALA A 41 -29.55 -9.83 -3.55
C ALA A 41 -28.61 -9.08 -2.58
N GLU A 42 -29.18 -8.23 -1.74
CA GLU A 42 -28.44 -7.53 -0.71
C GLU A 42 -27.92 -8.51 0.36
N GLY A 43 -26.66 -8.38 0.74
CA GLY A 43 -26.05 -9.21 1.78
C GLY A 43 -25.62 -10.61 1.35
N ALA A 44 -25.97 -11.09 0.16
CA ALA A 44 -25.64 -12.46 -0.29
C ALA A 44 -24.16 -12.62 -0.70
N CYS A 45 -23.56 -11.61 -1.31
CA CYS A 45 -22.17 -11.62 -1.74
C CYS A 45 -21.45 -10.40 -1.14
N VAL A 46 -20.84 -10.60 0.01
CA VAL A 46 -20.23 -9.50 0.81
C VAL A 46 -18.79 -9.77 1.20
N GLY A 47 -18.27 -10.95 0.86
CA GLY A 47 -16.94 -11.40 1.26
C GLY A 47 -15.85 -10.51 0.67
N VAL A 48 -14.84 -10.18 1.49
CA VAL A 48 -13.60 -9.54 1.05
C VAL A 48 -12.44 -10.37 1.57
N VAL A 49 -11.56 -10.81 0.67
CA VAL A 49 -10.34 -11.54 1.05
C VAL A 49 -9.19 -10.55 1.13
N VAL A 50 -8.43 -10.60 2.23
CA VAL A 50 -7.28 -9.74 2.51
C VAL A 50 -6.04 -10.57 2.83
N ALA A 51 -4.86 -9.98 2.72
CA ALA A 51 -3.63 -10.67 3.06
C ALA A 51 -3.40 -10.70 4.58
N GLU A 52 -2.74 -11.76 5.08
CA GLU A 52 -2.15 -11.73 6.42
C GLU A 52 -1.25 -10.51 6.59
N LYS A 53 -1.22 -9.93 7.79
CA LYS A 53 -0.43 -8.72 8.12
C LYS A 53 -0.80 -7.47 7.32
N ALA A 54 -1.90 -7.47 6.54
CA ALA A 54 -2.37 -6.29 5.84
C ALA A 54 -2.71 -5.14 6.81
N PHE A 55 -2.65 -3.91 6.29
CA PHE A 55 -3.09 -2.72 6.99
C PHE A 55 -3.89 -1.81 6.05
N HIS A 56 -5.19 -1.72 6.28
CA HIS A 56 -6.12 -0.95 5.44
C HIS A 56 -6.82 0.20 6.18
N GLY A 57 -6.40 0.51 7.42
CA GLY A 57 -6.91 1.66 8.16
C GLY A 57 -7.38 1.35 9.58
N ARG A 58 -7.91 2.39 10.24
CA ARG A 58 -8.33 2.37 11.64
C ARG A 58 -9.82 2.65 11.84
N THR A 59 -10.59 2.89 10.78
CA THR A 59 -12.06 2.89 10.79
C THR A 59 -12.57 1.47 10.92
N PHE A 60 -13.83 1.25 11.33
CA PHE A 60 -14.35 -0.10 11.57
C PHE A 60 -14.23 -1.01 10.34
N GLY A 61 -14.50 -0.53 9.11
CA GLY A 61 -14.31 -1.30 7.90
C GLY A 61 -12.84 -1.58 7.61
N GLY A 62 -12.00 -0.54 7.60
CA GLY A 62 -10.56 -0.67 7.38
C GLY A 62 -9.89 -1.55 8.45
N MET A 63 -10.32 -1.45 9.72
CA MET A 63 -9.82 -2.29 10.82
C MET A 63 -10.26 -3.75 10.66
N SER A 64 -11.47 -4.00 10.17
CA SER A 64 -11.95 -5.37 9.89
C SER A 64 -11.15 -6.02 8.75
N ALA A 65 -10.69 -5.23 7.79
CA ALA A 65 -9.79 -5.63 6.71
C ALA A 65 -8.29 -5.68 7.13
N THR A 66 -7.97 -5.33 8.39
CA THR A 66 -6.61 -5.30 8.95
C THR A 66 -6.44 -6.44 9.96
N PRO A 67 -6.02 -7.66 9.54
CA PRO A 67 -5.97 -8.84 10.42
C PRO A 67 -4.74 -8.81 11.34
N GLN A 68 -4.67 -7.80 12.20
CA GLN A 68 -3.63 -7.60 13.20
C GLN A 68 -4.27 -7.45 14.58
N GLU A 69 -4.03 -8.40 15.49
CA GLU A 69 -4.64 -8.42 16.82
C GLU A 69 -4.39 -7.13 17.59
N LYS A 70 -3.16 -6.57 17.53
CA LYS A 70 -2.81 -5.28 18.15
C LYS A 70 -3.68 -4.09 17.69
N ILE A 71 -4.28 -4.19 16.49
CA ILE A 71 -5.13 -3.16 15.91
C ILE A 71 -6.59 -3.39 16.31
N GLN A 72 -7.03 -4.66 16.36
CA GLN A 72 -8.43 -5.06 16.56
C GLN A 72 -8.83 -5.22 18.02
N LYS A 73 -7.85 -5.42 18.93
CA LYS A 73 -8.10 -5.64 20.35
C LYS A 73 -8.86 -4.48 20.98
N GLY A 74 -9.97 -4.79 21.64
CA GLY A 74 -10.84 -3.81 22.32
C GLY A 74 -11.95 -3.21 21.44
N PHE A 75 -12.01 -3.54 20.14
CA PHE A 75 -12.98 -2.98 19.19
C PHE A 75 -13.96 -4.03 18.62
N ARG A 76 -13.93 -5.26 19.15
CA ARG A 76 -14.88 -6.31 18.72
C ARG A 76 -16.30 -6.05 19.26
N PRO A 77 -17.38 -6.40 18.52
CA PRO A 77 -17.34 -7.15 17.26
C PRO A 77 -16.95 -6.26 16.06
N LEU A 78 -16.18 -6.84 15.15
CA LEU A 78 -15.82 -6.21 13.87
C LEU A 78 -16.88 -6.50 12.81
N LEU A 79 -16.80 -5.82 11.65
CA LEU A 79 -17.65 -6.15 10.51
C LEU A 79 -17.35 -7.56 10.02
N SER A 80 -18.39 -8.34 9.76
CA SER A 80 -18.28 -9.68 9.19
C SER A 80 -18.01 -9.67 7.68
N GLY A 81 -17.61 -10.83 7.14
CA GLY A 81 -17.40 -11.02 5.70
C GLY A 81 -15.96 -10.86 5.27
N PHE A 82 -14.99 -10.85 6.20
CA PHE A 82 -13.56 -10.83 5.85
C PHE A 82 -12.96 -12.23 5.99
N ALA A 83 -12.20 -12.66 4.97
CA ALA A 83 -11.36 -13.84 5.00
C ALA A 83 -9.89 -13.42 4.84
N VAL A 84 -8.98 -14.22 5.38
CA VAL A 84 -7.54 -13.91 5.41
C VAL A 84 -6.77 -15.04 4.72
N ALA A 85 -5.83 -14.67 3.84
CA ALA A 85 -4.94 -15.62 3.18
C ALA A 85 -3.48 -15.17 3.24
N PRO A 86 -2.49 -16.08 3.25
CA PRO A 86 -1.08 -15.74 3.27
C PRO A 86 -0.67 -14.98 2.00
N LEU A 87 0.17 -13.96 2.14
CA LEU A 87 0.74 -13.25 0.98
C LEU A 87 1.63 -14.22 0.18
N ASN A 88 1.56 -14.14 -1.16
CA ASN A 88 2.32 -14.97 -2.10
C ASN A 88 1.99 -16.49 -2.10
N ASP A 89 0.90 -16.89 -1.48
CA ASP A 89 0.38 -18.29 -1.56
C ASP A 89 -0.91 -18.32 -2.38
N LEU A 90 -0.79 -18.37 -3.71
CA LEU A 90 -1.94 -18.37 -4.62
C LEU A 90 -2.91 -19.54 -4.37
N ALA A 91 -2.43 -20.70 -3.89
CA ALA A 91 -3.29 -21.84 -3.59
C ALA A 91 -4.18 -21.59 -2.37
N ALA A 92 -3.69 -20.86 -1.37
CA ALA A 92 -4.50 -20.43 -0.23
C ALA A 92 -5.56 -19.40 -0.66
N TRP A 93 -5.22 -18.48 -1.57
CA TRP A 93 -6.18 -17.52 -2.12
C TRP A 93 -7.24 -18.19 -2.99
N ASP A 94 -6.87 -19.20 -3.78
CA ASP A 94 -7.82 -19.99 -4.56
C ASP A 94 -8.89 -20.66 -3.68
N LYS A 95 -8.51 -21.12 -2.49
CA LYS A 95 -9.46 -21.67 -1.50
C LYS A 95 -10.29 -20.61 -0.78
N ALA A 96 -9.71 -19.44 -0.52
CA ALA A 96 -10.37 -18.37 0.24
C ALA A 96 -11.36 -17.54 -0.59
N VAL A 97 -11.12 -17.39 -1.89
CA VAL A 97 -11.95 -16.62 -2.81
C VAL A 97 -13.07 -17.51 -3.34
N ASP A 98 -14.25 -17.42 -2.75
CA ASP A 98 -15.43 -18.17 -3.20
C ASP A 98 -16.17 -17.40 -4.29
N ALA A 99 -16.52 -18.07 -5.40
CA ALA A 99 -17.13 -17.42 -6.56
C ALA A 99 -18.56 -16.89 -6.29
N GLN A 100 -19.25 -17.33 -5.24
CA GLN A 100 -20.64 -16.92 -4.95
C GLN A 100 -20.68 -15.86 -3.86
N THR A 101 -19.85 -15.99 -2.83
CA THR A 101 -19.90 -15.16 -1.62
C THR A 101 -18.84 -14.07 -1.55
N THR A 102 -17.73 -14.20 -2.32
CA THR A 102 -16.68 -13.18 -2.36
C THR A 102 -17.00 -12.09 -3.38
N ALA A 103 -17.06 -10.86 -2.93
CA ALA A 103 -17.25 -9.67 -3.75
C ALA A 103 -15.92 -9.10 -4.25
N ALA A 104 -14.88 -9.11 -3.41
CA ALA A 104 -13.61 -8.49 -3.75
C ALA A 104 -12.41 -9.14 -3.04
N VAL A 105 -11.26 -8.91 -3.61
CA VAL A 105 -9.93 -9.02 -2.97
C VAL A 105 -9.43 -7.60 -2.70
N LEU A 106 -8.87 -7.35 -1.52
CA LEU A 106 -8.19 -6.10 -1.19
C LEU A 106 -6.76 -6.40 -0.75
N ILE A 107 -5.78 -5.88 -1.47
CA ILE A 107 -4.37 -6.20 -1.26
C ILE A 107 -3.46 -4.97 -1.40
N GLU A 108 -2.38 -4.92 -0.63
CA GLU A 108 -1.25 -4.01 -0.83
C GLU A 108 -0.23 -4.68 -1.77
N THR A 109 0.28 -3.95 -2.75
CA THR A 109 1.40 -4.45 -3.61
C THR A 109 2.67 -4.67 -2.78
N ILE A 110 2.89 -3.82 -1.77
CA ILE A 110 3.92 -3.99 -0.73
C ILE A 110 3.27 -3.64 0.60
N GLN A 111 3.20 -4.61 1.51
CA GLN A 111 2.65 -4.37 2.85
C GLN A 111 3.57 -3.46 3.66
N GLY A 112 3.16 -2.20 3.84
CA GLY A 112 3.99 -1.23 4.53
C GLY A 112 4.10 -1.49 6.03
N GLU A 113 2.97 -1.60 6.71
CA GLU A 113 2.88 -1.79 8.16
C GLU A 113 3.12 -3.26 8.57
N GLY A 114 2.92 -4.20 7.66
CA GLY A 114 3.12 -5.64 7.87
C GLY A 114 4.59 -6.07 7.90
N GLY A 115 5.55 -5.16 7.63
CA GLY A 115 6.99 -5.47 7.65
C GLY A 115 7.69 -5.29 6.30
N VAL A 116 7.15 -4.46 5.42
CA VAL A 116 7.63 -4.23 4.04
C VAL A 116 7.69 -5.55 3.24
N ASN A 117 6.55 -6.24 3.16
CA ASN A 117 6.44 -7.53 2.45
C ASN A 117 5.96 -7.30 1.01
N PRO A 118 6.80 -7.51 -0.02
CA PRO A 118 6.37 -7.40 -1.40
C PRO A 118 5.50 -8.60 -1.83
N ALA A 119 4.41 -8.31 -2.54
CA ALA A 119 3.73 -9.30 -3.36
C ALA A 119 4.58 -9.58 -4.62
N THR A 120 4.77 -10.87 -4.95
CA THR A 120 5.53 -11.21 -6.16
C THR A 120 4.71 -10.90 -7.41
N PRO A 121 5.35 -10.53 -8.54
CA PRO A 121 4.63 -10.29 -9.79
C PRO A 121 3.81 -11.50 -10.26
N ASP A 122 4.32 -12.72 -10.09
CA ASP A 122 3.61 -13.95 -10.46
C ASP A 122 2.36 -14.17 -9.61
N PHE A 123 2.46 -13.91 -8.30
CA PHE A 123 1.33 -13.97 -7.40
C PHE A 123 0.24 -12.94 -7.79
N LEU A 124 0.62 -11.69 -8.05
CA LEU A 124 -0.34 -10.65 -8.45
C LEU A 124 -1.04 -10.99 -9.77
N ARG A 125 -0.30 -11.50 -10.78
CA ARG A 125 -0.89 -11.98 -12.04
C ARG A 125 -1.83 -13.17 -11.84
N GLY A 126 -1.43 -14.13 -10.99
CA GLY A 126 -2.28 -15.26 -10.64
C GLY A 126 -3.55 -14.83 -9.92
N LEU A 127 -3.43 -13.85 -9.00
CA LEU A 127 -4.56 -13.30 -8.27
C LEU A 127 -5.52 -12.52 -9.18
N GLU A 128 -5.00 -11.72 -10.12
CA GLU A 128 -5.82 -11.05 -11.14
C GLU A 128 -6.62 -12.08 -11.96
N LYS A 129 -5.96 -13.13 -12.45
CA LYS A 129 -6.62 -14.20 -13.20
C LYS A 129 -7.74 -14.85 -12.38
N LEU A 130 -7.45 -15.21 -11.13
CA LEU A 130 -8.43 -15.79 -10.20
C LEU A 130 -9.64 -14.87 -10.01
N CYS A 131 -9.41 -13.57 -9.80
CA CYS A 131 -10.48 -12.59 -9.65
C CYS A 131 -11.36 -12.49 -10.89
N ARG A 132 -10.75 -12.45 -12.10
CA ARG A 132 -11.49 -12.42 -13.37
C ARG A 132 -12.36 -13.67 -13.57
N GLU A 133 -11.80 -14.85 -13.34
CA GLU A 133 -12.52 -16.13 -13.51
C GLU A 133 -13.72 -16.26 -12.57
N ARG A 134 -13.68 -15.63 -11.39
CA ARG A 134 -14.73 -15.71 -10.36
C ARG A 134 -15.64 -14.49 -10.30
N ASN A 135 -15.47 -13.52 -11.19
CA ASN A 135 -16.17 -12.23 -11.14
C ASN A 135 -16.06 -11.58 -9.75
N VAL A 136 -14.83 -11.45 -9.25
CA VAL A 136 -14.47 -10.83 -7.98
C VAL A 136 -13.61 -9.61 -8.29
N LEU A 137 -13.86 -8.47 -7.63
CA LEU A 137 -13.05 -7.27 -7.85
C LEU A 137 -11.64 -7.47 -7.33
N LEU A 138 -10.63 -7.13 -8.14
CA LEU A 138 -9.27 -6.92 -7.68
C LEU A 138 -9.11 -5.46 -7.27
N MET A 139 -9.05 -5.20 -5.98
CA MET A 139 -8.84 -3.87 -5.41
C MET A 139 -7.43 -3.78 -4.83
N ILE A 140 -6.69 -2.73 -5.20
CA ILE A 140 -5.31 -2.53 -4.73
C ILE A 140 -5.22 -1.29 -3.85
N ASP A 141 -4.65 -1.47 -2.66
CA ASP A 141 -4.31 -0.39 -1.74
C ASP A 141 -2.93 0.17 -2.10
N GLU A 142 -2.91 1.27 -2.82
CA GLU A 142 -1.70 2.03 -3.22
C GLU A 142 -1.43 3.23 -2.30
N ILE A 143 -2.04 3.27 -1.12
CA ILE A 143 -1.93 4.40 -0.18
C ILE A 143 -0.48 4.63 0.24
N GLN A 144 0.30 3.58 0.43
CA GLN A 144 1.69 3.72 0.85
C GLN A 144 2.70 3.46 -0.28
N CYS A 145 2.45 2.49 -1.14
CA CYS A 145 3.38 2.08 -2.21
C CYS A 145 3.18 2.85 -3.52
N GLY A 146 2.07 3.57 -3.68
CA GLY A 146 1.76 4.35 -4.87
C GLY A 146 2.42 5.74 -4.92
N VAL A 147 1.99 6.51 -5.90
CA VAL A 147 2.40 7.92 -6.15
C VAL A 147 3.92 8.05 -6.27
N GLY A 148 4.54 7.14 -7.03
CA GLY A 148 5.97 7.23 -7.36
C GLY A 148 6.91 6.50 -6.39
N ARG A 149 6.43 6.02 -5.24
CA ARG A 149 7.23 5.43 -4.16
C ARG A 149 8.15 4.30 -4.63
N THR A 150 7.70 3.49 -5.59
CA THR A 150 8.45 2.34 -6.12
C THR A 150 9.16 2.61 -7.46
N GLY A 151 9.17 3.86 -7.93
CA GLY A 151 9.73 4.24 -9.24
C GLY A 151 8.75 4.12 -10.41
N LYS A 152 7.56 3.55 -10.17
CA LYS A 152 6.38 3.63 -11.04
C LYS A 152 5.34 4.50 -10.36
N PHE A 153 4.36 5.03 -11.11
CA PHE A 153 3.31 5.83 -10.49
C PHE A 153 2.48 4.96 -9.54
N PHE A 154 2.08 3.77 -9.97
CA PHE A 154 1.52 2.73 -9.11
C PHE A 154 2.48 1.54 -9.01
N ALA A 155 2.60 0.96 -7.84
CA ALA A 155 3.50 -0.17 -7.60
C ALA A 155 3.08 -1.42 -8.40
N PHE A 156 1.78 -1.65 -8.59
CA PHE A 156 1.26 -2.79 -9.36
C PHE A 156 1.64 -2.76 -10.85
N GLU A 157 2.03 -1.60 -11.40
CA GLU A 157 2.51 -1.50 -12.80
C GLU A 157 3.73 -2.39 -13.04
N GLN A 158 4.54 -2.66 -12.01
CA GLN A 158 5.70 -3.57 -12.12
C GLN A 158 5.29 -5.01 -12.39
N ALA A 159 4.11 -5.43 -11.93
CA ALA A 159 3.57 -6.76 -12.21
C ALA A 159 2.77 -6.83 -13.52
N GLY A 160 2.39 -5.69 -14.09
CA GLY A 160 1.59 -5.60 -15.31
C GLY A 160 0.11 -5.95 -15.10
N VAL A 161 -0.38 -5.97 -13.85
CA VAL A 161 -1.78 -6.27 -13.52
C VAL A 161 -2.69 -5.04 -13.71
N LYS A 162 -3.97 -5.29 -13.90
CA LYS A 162 -5.00 -4.25 -14.08
C LYS A 162 -6.06 -4.39 -13.00
N PRO A 163 -5.99 -3.62 -11.91
CA PRO A 163 -7.01 -3.65 -10.87
C PRO A 163 -8.34 -3.05 -11.34
N ASP A 164 -9.42 -3.46 -10.68
CA ASP A 164 -10.75 -2.88 -10.88
C ASP A 164 -10.94 -1.59 -10.09
N ALA A 165 -10.23 -1.44 -8.97
CA ALA A 165 -10.22 -0.21 -8.19
C ALA A 165 -8.92 -0.06 -7.39
N ILE A 166 -8.57 1.20 -7.09
CA ILE A 166 -7.33 1.57 -6.40
C ILE A 166 -7.66 2.59 -5.31
N ALA A 167 -7.09 2.42 -4.11
CA ALA A 167 -7.07 3.45 -3.07
C ALA A 167 -5.74 4.20 -3.06
N MET A 168 -5.79 5.52 -2.93
CA MET A 168 -4.65 6.42 -2.89
C MET A 168 -4.78 7.41 -1.74
N ALA A 169 -3.67 7.79 -1.11
CA ALA A 169 -3.58 8.89 -0.14
C ALA A 169 -2.08 9.24 0.10
N LYS A 170 -1.71 9.63 1.31
CA LYS A 170 -0.33 9.92 1.74
C LYS A 170 0.44 10.77 0.73
N GLY A 171 1.27 10.13 -0.11
CA GLY A 171 2.07 10.81 -1.14
C GLY A 171 1.26 11.65 -2.11
N LEU A 172 -0.03 11.33 -2.31
CA LEU A 172 -0.93 12.09 -3.18
C LEU A 172 -1.06 13.57 -2.78
N GLY A 173 -1.02 13.87 -1.49
CA GLY A 173 -1.17 15.23 -0.97
C GLY A 173 0.14 15.91 -0.59
N GLY A 174 1.28 15.22 -0.64
CA GLY A 174 2.58 15.80 -0.24
C GLY A 174 2.61 16.31 1.20
N GLY A 175 1.77 15.77 2.09
CA GLY A 175 1.57 16.20 3.47
C GLY A 175 0.21 16.83 3.74
N PHE A 176 -0.52 17.24 2.70
CA PHE A 176 -1.90 17.73 2.85
C PHE A 176 -2.89 16.54 2.91
N PRO A 177 -3.94 16.60 3.77
CA PRO A 177 -4.94 15.54 3.85
C PRO A 177 -5.76 15.42 2.56
N ILE A 178 -5.53 14.35 1.81
CA ILE A 178 -6.31 13.95 0.64
C ILE A 178 -6.21 12.43 0.47
N GLY A 179 -7.30 11.82 0.04
CA GLY A 179 -7.36 10.46 -0.47
C GLY A 179 -8.20 10.42 -1.74
N ALA A 180 -8.10 9.33 -2.45
CA ALA A 180 -8.92 9.09 -3.63
C ALA A 180 -9.10 7.59 -3.87
N ILE A 181 -10.22 7.25 -4.48
CA ILE A 181 -10.44 5.95 -5.12
C ILE A 181 -10.57 6.17 -6.62
N TRP A 182 -9.92 5.32 -7.40
CA TRP A 182 -10.17 5.18 -8.83
C TRP A 182 -10.87 3.84 -9.08
N MET A 183 -11.82 3.84 -9.99
CA MET A 183 -12.63 2.68 -10.35
C MET A 183 -12.64 2.52 -11.86
N ALA A 184 -12.30 1.32 -12.34
CA ALA A 184 -12.31 0.98 -13.75
C ALA A 184 -13.73 0.66 -14.26
N PRO A 185 -14.02 0.88 -15.57
CA PRO A 185 -15.18 0.25 -16.21
C PRO A 185 -15.05 -1.28 -16.18
N PRO A 186 -16.17 -2.03 -16.03
CA PRO A 186 -17.54 -1.58 -15.92
C PRO A 186 -18.01 -1.32 -14.49
N HIS A 187 -17.10 -1.09 -13.55
CA HIS A 187 -17.39 -0.93 -12.12
C HIS A 187 -17.49 0.53 -11.68
N ASP A 188 -17.08 1.45 -12.54
CA ASP A 188 -17.05 2.88 -12.29
C ASP A 188 -18.44 3.54 -12.17
N ASP A 189 -19.49 2.81 -12.56
CA ASP A 189 -20.90 3.22 -12.42
C ASP A 189 -21.58 2.69 -11.14
N LEU A 190 -20.89 1.91 -10.32
CA LEU A 190 -21.48 1.32 -9.10
C LEU A 190 -21.87 2.38 -8.07
N PHE A 191 -21.08 3.43 -7.91
CA PHE A 191 -21.49 4.57 -7.10
C PHE A 191 -22.44 5.47 -7.88
N GLN A 192 -23.65 5.60 -7.34
CA GLN A 192 -24.67 6.51 -7.84
C GLN A 192 -24.81 7.70 -6.90
N ALA A 193 -25.50 8.75 -7.35
CA ALA A 193 -25.77 9.91 -6.50
C ALA A 193 -26.41 9.48 -5.17
N GLY A 194 -25.84 9.95 -4.07
CA GLY A 194 -26.28 9.62 -2.70
C GLY A 194 -25.76 8.31 -2.12
N SER A 195 -25.10 7.44 -2.88
CA SER A 195 -24.60 6.16 -2.34
C SER A 195 -23.32 6.29 -1.52
N HIS A 196 -22.52 7.32 -1.77
CA HIS A 196 -21.30 7.65 -1.03
C HIS A 196 -21.09 9.16 -1.04
N GLY A 197 -20.48 9.69 0.03
CA GLY A 197 -20.21 11.11 0.15
C GLY A 197 -19.18 11.40 1.24
N THR A 198 -18.66 12.62 1.22
CA THR A 198 -17.69 13.13 2.17
C THR A 198 -17.87 14.65 2.28
N THR A 199 -17.71 15.23 3.46
CA THR A 199 -17.89 16.66 3.66
C THR A 199 -16.79 17.49 3.00
N PHE A 200 -15.53 17.06 3.13
CA PHE A 200 -14.37 17.83 2.68
C PHE A 200 -13.61 17.19 1.51
N GLY A 201 -13.98 15.97 1.11
CA GLY A 201 -13.29 15.27 0.01
C GLY A 201 -13.40 16.01 -1.30
N GLY A 202 -12.28 16.23 -1.98
CA GLY A 202 -12.19 17.02 -3.21
C GLY A 202 -12.27 18.53 -3.00
N GLY A 203 -12.15 19.03 -1.76
CA GLY A 203 -12.09 20.46 -1.47
C GLY A 203 -10.94 21.12 -2.25
N ALA A 204 -11.15 22.40 -2.65
CA ALA A 204 -10.24 23.12 -3.55
C ALA A 204 -8.78 23.10 -3.07
N LEU A 205 -8.55 23.28 -1.77
CA LEU A 205 -7.20 23.32 -1.19
C LEU A 205 -6.49 21.95 -1.30
N ALA A 206 -7.19 20.87 -0.95
CA ALA A 206 -6.69 19.51 -1.06
C ALA A 206 -6.43 19.10 -2.52
N ALA A 207 -7.35 19.47 -3.43
CA ALA A 207 -7.20 19.20 -4.85
C ALA A 207 -6.02 19.96 -5.45
N THR A 208 -5.81 21.24 -5.07
CA THR A 208 -4.65 22.04 -5.50
C THR A 208 -3.34 21.44 -4.98
N ALA A 209 -3.28 21.02 -3.71
CA ALA A 209 -2.10 20.36 -3.17
C ALA A 209 -1.78 19.05 -3.92
N GLY A 210 -2.79 18.20 -4.16
CA GLY A 210 -2.63 16.98 -4.93
C GLY A 210 -2.19 17.24 -6.37
N LEU A 211 -2.75 18.25 -7.05
CA LEU A 211 -2.34 18.63 -8.39
C LEU A 211 -0.87 19.07 -8.42
N ALA A 212 -0.47 19.94 -7.49
CA ALA A 212 0.92 20.39 -7.39
C ALA A 212 1.91 19.22 -7.20
N VAL A 213 1.56 18.23 -6.36
CA VAL A 213 2.39 17.02 -6.19
C VAL A 213 2.56 16.29 -7.52
N LEU A 214 1.48 16.11 -8.26
CA LEU A 214 1.51 15.40 -9.55
C LEU A 214 2.34 16.14 -10.58
N GLU A 215 2.18 17.47 -10.67
CA GLU A 215 2.96 18.33 -11.55
C GLU A 215 4.46 18.29 -11.22
N ILE A 216 4.82 18.33 -9.93
CA ILE A 216 6.21 18.22 -9.48
C ILE A 216 6.80 16.85 -9.84
N ILE A 217 6.08 15.76 -9.60
CA ILE A 217 6.52 14.42 -9.96
C ILE A 217 6.86 14.34 -11.45
N GLU A 218 6.04 14.96 -12.29
CA GLU A 218 6.20 14.95 -13.74
C GLU A 218 7.31 15.92 -14.20
N ALA A 219 7.26 17.17 -13.75
CA ALA A 219 8.22 18.21 -14.13
C ALA A 219 9.66 17.87 -13.72
N GLU A 220 9.84 17.28 -12.54
CA GLU A 220 11.15 16.89 -12.05
C GLU A 220 11.58 15.48 -12.49
N GLY A 221 10.73 14.72 -13.18
CA GLY A 221 11.00 13.36 -13.60
C GLY A 221 11.25 12.40 -12.43
N LEU A 222 10.53 12.56 -11.30
CA LEU A 222 10.84 11.87 -10.06
C LEU A 222 10.72 10.35 -10.18
N LEU A 223 9.79 9.82 -11.00
CA LEU A 223 9.67 8.38 -11.22
C LEU A 223 10.95 7.77 -11.80
N ALA A 224 11.52 8.41 -12.80
CA ALA A 224 12.78 7.99 -13.43
C ALA A 224 13.96 8.11 -12.45
N LYS A 225 14.01 9.21 -11.66
CA LYS A 225 15.04 9.40 -10.63
C LYS A 225 14.97 8.31 -9.55
N VAL A 226 13.77 8.00 -9.03
CA VAL A 226 13.58 6.91 -8.05
C VAL A 226 14.02 5.58 -8.63
N SER A 227 13.60 5.24 -9.87
CA SER A 227 13.99 4.00 -10.53
C SER A 227 15.50 3.88 -10.71
N ALA A 228 16.17 4.95 -11.14
CA ALA A 228 17.62 4.95 -11.38
C ALA A 228 18.45 4.89 -10.09
N ARG A 229 17.99 5.52 -9.01
CA ARG A 229 18.71 5.62 -7.73
C ARG A 229 18.44 4.46 -6.78
N ALA A 230 17.30 3.76 -6.94
CA ALA A 230 16.90 2.69 -6.04
C ALA A 230 17.90 1.53 -6.02
N GLU A 231 18.31 1.00 -7.17
CA GLU A 231 19.19 -0.17 -7.20
C GLU A 231 20.58 0.09 -6.62
N PRO A 232 21.29 1.19 -6.95
CA PRO A 232 22.52 1.54 -6.24
C PRO A 232 22.38 1.63 -4.74
N TRP A 233 21.31 2.30 -4.26
CA TRP A 233 21.02 2.42 -2.81
C TRP A 233 20.72 1.07 -2.16
N HIS A 234 19.91 0.22 -2.80
CA HIS A 234 19.65 -1.14 -2.31
C HIS A 234 20.92 -2.00 -2.27
N ALA A 235 21.85 -1.81 -3.23
CA ALA A 235 23.13 -2.51 -3.22
C ALA A 235 23.98 -2.11 -2.01
N GLU A 236 24.04 -0.82 -1.66
CA GLU A 236 24.72 -0.35 -0.45
C GLU A 236 24.10 -0.94 0.83
N LEU A 237 22.76 -1.00 0.90
CA LEU A 237 22.04 -1.61 2.04
C LEU A 237 22.31 -3.12 2.13
N ARG A 238 22.37 -3.84 1.00
CA ARG A 238 22.73 -5.28 1.00
C ARG A 238 24.18 -5.51 1.45
N GLN A 239 25.10 -4.62 1.07
CA GLN A 239 26.48 -4.68 1.57
C GLN A 239 26.54 -4.49 3.08
N LEU A 240 25.75 -3.56 3.62
CA LEU A 240 25.63 -3.38 5.07
C LEU A 240 25.09 -4.64 5.75
N ALA A 241 24.06 -5.28 5.18
CA ALA A 241 23.53 -6.55 5.69
C ALA A 241 24.59 -7.65 5.71
N GLY A 242 25.44 -7.72 4.69
CA GLY A 242 26.57 -8.66 4.63
C GLY A 242 27.64 -8.45 5.72
N LEU A 243 27.79 -7.23 6.24
CA LEU A 243 28.69 -6.91 7.33
C LEU A 243 28.15 -7.33 8.73
N ARG A 244 26.83 -7.43 8.87
CA ARG A 244 26.14 -7.79 10.12
C ARG A 244 25.05 -8.85 9.90
N PRO A 245 25.40 -10.03 9.39
CA PRO A 245 24.42 -11.09 9.10
C PRO A 245 23.81 -11.69 10.39
N ASP A 246 24.44 -11.45 11.53
CA ASP A 246 23.90 -11.75 12.87
C ASP A 246 22.68 -10.88 13.18
N LEU A 247 22.66 -9.62 12.74
CA LEU A 247 21.67 -8.60 13.08
C LEU A 247 20.69 -8.33 11.94
N VAL A 248 21.18 -8.18 10.71
CA VAL A 248 20.37 -7.88 9.51
C VAL A 248 20.14 -9.16 8.71
N LYS A 249 18.91 -9.61 8.65
CA LYS A 249 18.52 -10.87 7.99
C LYS A 249 18.22 -10.70 6.51
N GLU A 250 17.64 -9.57 6.14
CA GLU A 250 17.19 -9.33 4.78
C GLU A 250 17.05 -7.82 4.50
N ILE A 251 17.29 -7.42 3.25
CA ILE A 251 16.86 -6.13 2.70
C ILE A 251 15.79 -6.41 1.65
N ARG A 252 14.59 -5.89 1.84
CA ARG A 252 13.47 -6.12 0.93
C ARG A 252 12.64 -4.88 0.67
N GLY A 253 11.87 -4.88 -0.41
CA GLY A 253 11.06 -3.75 -0.85
C GLY A 253 11.33 -3.39 -2.31
N ALA A 254 10.86 -2.21 -2.73
CA ALA A 254 11.08 -1.69 -4.08
C ALA A 254 11.18 -0.16 -4.07
N GLY A 255 11.96 0.40 -4.98
CA GLY A 255 12.14 1.85 -5.08
C GLY A 255 12.61 2.46 -3.75
N TYR A 256 11.86 3.44 -3.27
CA TYR A 256 12.11 4.11 -2.00
C TYR A 256 11.20 3.60 -0.86
N MET A 257 10.79 2.35 -0.93
CA MET A 257 10.08 1.65 0.15
C MET A 257 10.86 0.40 0.52
N VAL A 258 11.72 0.51 1.54
CA VAL A 258 12.68 -0.54 1.91
C VAL A 258 12.52 -0.92 3.38
N GLY A 259 12.57 -2.21 3.66
CA GLY A 259 12.66 -2.80 5.00
C GLY A 259 14.05 -3.39 5.23
N VAL A 260 14.71 -2.94 6.27
CA VAL A 260 15.88 -3.59 6.86
C VAL A 260 15.36 -4.56 7.92
N ILE A 261 15.38 -5.85 7.61
CA ILE A 261 14.80 -6.88 8.49
C ILE A 261 15.83 -7.30 9.53
N LEU A 262 15.46 -7.16 10.78
CA LEU A 262 16.36 -7.39 11.92
C LEU A 262 16.05 -8.73 12.62
N ALA A 263 17.09 -9.27 13.26
CA ALA A 263 16.99 -10.40 14.19
C ALA A 263 16.55 -9.96 15.61
N VAL A 264 16.47 -8.67 15.86
CA VAL A 264 16.14 -8.04 17.15
C VAL A 264 14.91 -7.15 17.01
N ASP A 265 14.33 -6.72 18.12
CA ASP A 265 13.26 -5.73 18.11
C ASP A 265 13.73 -4.45 17.39
N PRO A 266 13.00 -3.98 16.36
CA PRO A 266 13.37 -2.77 15.62
C PRO A 266 13.18 -1.47 16.43
N LEU A 267 12.38 -1.45 17.50
CA LEU A 267 12.06 -0.23 18.23
C LEU A 267 13.28 0.45 18.84
N PRO A 268 14.19 -0.24 19.56
CA PRO A 268 15.40 0.39 20.06
C PRO A 268 16.34 0.86 18.93
N VAL A 269 16.39 0.12 17.81
CA VAL A 269 17.20 0.50 16.65
C VAL A 269 16.67 1.78 16.01
N VAL A 270 15.34 1.89 15.82
CA VAL A 270 14.69 3.12 15.32
C VAL A 270 14.99 4.31 16.25
N ALA A 271 14.98 4.11 17.57
CA ALA A 271 15.33 5.17 18.51
C ALA A 271 16.79 5.61 18.33
N ALA A 272 17.74 4.69 18.25
CA ALA A 272 19.15 4.99 18.03
C ALA A 272 19.43 5.67 16.68
N LEU A 273 18.72 5.26 15.61
CA LEU A 273 18.81 5.90 14.30
C LEU A 273 18.33 7.36 14.36
N ARG A 274 17.24 7.62 15.08
CA ARG A 274 16.73 8.98 15.28
C ARG A 274 17.73 9.86 16.04
N GLU A 275 18.36 9.35 17.08
CA GLU A 275 19.44 10.07 17.81
C GLU A 275 20.65 10.36 16.90
N ALA A 276 20.94 9.45 15.94
CA ALA A 276 21.99 9.63 14.95
C ALA A 276 21.57 10.52 13.74
N GLY A 277 20.34 11.07 13.74
CA GLY A 277 19.85 11.99 12.72
C GLY A 277 19.12 11.33 11.54
N LEU A 278 18.78 10.03 11.62
CA LEU A 278 18.01 9.33 10.58
C LEU A 278 16.61 8.97 11.09
N LEU A 279 15.60 9.63 10.51
CA LEU A 279 14.18 9.33 10.79
C LEU A 279 13.74 8.09 10.05
N THR A 280 13.31 7.07 10.80
CA THR A 280 12.83 5.80 10.29
C THR A 280 11.56 5.38 11.05
N ALA A 281 10.93 4.29 10.61
CA ALA A 281 9.75 3.76 11.28
C ALA A 281 9.85 2.23 11.45
N PRO A 282 9.37 1.66 12.57
CA PRO A 282 9.26 0.22 12.72
C PRO A 282 8.12 -0.31 11.85
N ALA A 283 8.25 -1.55 11.35
CA ALA A 283 7.19 -2.24 10.63
C ALA A 283 7.17 -3.74 10.94
N GLY A 284 5.96 -4.29 11.14
CA GLY A 284 5.72 -5.73 11.34
C GLY A 284 6.45 -6.38 12.54
N GLY A 285 7.00 -5.57 13.45
CA GLY A 285 7.78 -6.07 14.60
C GLY A 285 9.16 -6.64 14.25
N VAL A 286 9.59 -6.53 12.98
CA VAL A 286 10.85 -7.11 12.48
C VAL A 286 11.66 -6.17 11.61
N ALA A 287 11.09 -5.07 11.12
CA ALA A 287 11.74 -4.20 10.15
C ALA A 287 11.96 -2.78 10.67
N VAL A 288 13.11 -2.22 10.32
CA VAL A 288 13.30 -0.77 10.20
C VAL A 288 12.93 -0.39 8.78
N ARG A 289 11.88 0.43 8.63
CA ARG A 289 11.36 0.87 7.33
C ARG A 289 11.95 2.20 6.94
N LEU A 290 12.51 2.25 5.73
CA LEU A 290 13.09 3.43 5.10
C LEU A 290 12.15 3.94 4.00
N LEU A 291 11.80 5.22 4.08
CA LEU A 291 10.88 5.90 3.15
C LEU A 291 11.45 7.29 2.81
N PRO A 292 12.61 7.39 2.14
CA PRO A 292 13.16 8.69 1.79
C PRO A 292 12.16 9.48 0.90
N PRO A 293 12.19 10.82 0.89
CA PRO A 293 11.38 11.61 -0.03
C PRO A 293 11.73 11.28 -1.49
N LEU A 294 10.77 11.44 -2.41
CA LEU A 294 10.97 11.07 -3.82
C LEU A 294 12.10 11.87 -4.50
N ASN A 295 12.36 13.08 -4.02
CA ASN A 295 13.43 13.96 -4.52
C ASN A 295 14.78 13.76 -3.82
N ALA A 296 14.90 12.79 -2.89
CA ALA A 296 16.17 12.51 -2.20
C ALA A 296 17.33 12.39 -3.18
N SER A 297 18.44 13.07 -2.90
CA SER A 297 19.65 13.02 -3.72
C SER A 297 20.42 11.70 -3.51
N PRO A 298 21.33 11.31 -4.41
CA PRO A 298 22.20 10.18 -4.18
C PRO A 298 23.03 10.30 -2.90
N GLU A 299 23.50 11.52 -2.58
CA GLU A 299 24.28 11.82 -1.38
C GLU A 299 23.47 11.61 -0.11
N GLU A 300 22.19 12.04 -0.08
CA GLU A 300 21.27 11.81 1.03
C GLU A 300 20.96 10.32 1.24
N LEU A 301 20.81 9.58 0.14
CA LEU A 301 20.61 8.12 0.20
C LEU A 301 21.84 7.41 0.77
N SER A 302 23.05 7.75 0.29
CA SER A 302 24.31 7.20 0.82
C SER A 302 24.56 7.62 2.26
N ALA A 303 24.23 8.86 2.64
CA ALA A 303 24.30 9.32 4.02
C ALA A 303 23.39 8.49 4.95
N SER A 304 22.20 8.11 4.49
CA SER A 304 21.30 7.21 5.24
C SER A 304 21.95 5.85 5.52
N VAL A 305 22.65 5.29 4.54
CA VAL A 305 23.38 4.02 4.70
C VAL A 305 24.57 4.17 5.65
N ALA A 306 25.28 5.31 5.59
CA ALA A 306 26.40 5.59 6.53
C ALA A 306 25.91 5.64 7.99
N ILE A 307 24.78 6.30 8.25
CA ILE A 307 24.17 6.36 9.60
C ILE A 307 23.72 4.95 10.04
N LEU A 308 23.05 4.19 9.16
CA LEU A 308 22.69 2.81 9.44
C LEU A 308 23.91 1.96 9.79
N ARG A 309 25.00 2.10 9.03
CA ARG A 309 26.27 1.39 9.27
C ARG A 309 26.87 1.74 10.62
N GLN A 310 26.88 3.02 10.99
CA GLN A 310 27.37 3.48 12.31
C GLN A 310 26.55 2.86 13.44
N VAL A 311 25.21 2.95 13.38
CA VAL A 311 24.32 2.47 14.45
C VAL A 311 24.35 0.95 14.55
N LEU A 312 24.17 0.24 13.42
CA LEU A 312 24.13 -1.23 13.41
C LEU A 312 25.53 -1.84 13.65
N GLY A 313 26.60 -1.16 13.20
CA GLY A 313 27.99 -1.58 13.45
C GLY A 313 28.35 -1.56 14.93
N GLY A 314 27.88 -0.57 15.67
CA GLY A 314 28.05 -0.46 17.12
C GLY A 314 27.02 -1.25 17.94
N TRP A 315 26.02 -1.87 17.32
CA TRP A 315 24.94 -2.56 18.01
C TRP A 315 25.43 -3.85 18.66
N LYS A 316 25.26 -3.94 19.97
CA LYS A 316 25.50 -5.18 20.72
C LYS A 316 24.19 -5.95 20.79
N ALA A 317 24.16 -7.17 20.25
CA ALA A 317 23.06 -8.07 20.51
C ALA A 317 22.99 -8.33 22.02
N ALA A 318 21.81 -8.13 22.60
CA ALA A 318 21.58 -8.39 24.02
C ALA A 318 21.56 -9.89 24.29
#